data_ac4b12f11c171a8bdb630bff417d5b86
#
_entry.id   ac4b12f11c171a8bdb630bff417d5b86
#
_cell.length_a   1.000
_cell.length_b   1.000
_cell.length_c   1.000
_cell.angle_alpha   90.00
_cell.angle_beta   90.00
_cell.angle_gamma   90.00
#
_symmetry.space_group_name_H-M   'P 1'
#
loop_
_entity.id
_entity.type
_entity.pdbx_description
1 polymer ?
#
loop_
_entity_poly.entity_id
_entity_poly.type
_entity_poly.pdbx_seq_one_letter_code
_entity_poly.pdbx_strand_id
1 'polypeptide(L)'
;MNILRKSGRATLLATGLAAAVGATAGIANAADTVVMAVPTFLTGAGAPAFGVPARNGAEVIIEAINKGKLPAPYNNSGKGLAGRQIEALIYDESGGGVKQVAEFRNKVQKQGVDLFVGYISSGTCAAITPVAEELKMLTIFPICGTPRIFEEINKNPKYVFRTMGHATADGVAEALYVKANLPDVKGYTGINQNYAWGQDSWRDFDLAMKQLMPSVPVSDKTQWPKIFSGQYGAEISALMLSKEPLVHSSLWGGDLEAFIFQGSARGLFRKKKLLFSVADTSVYRLGKKAPAGAILGARGPYGIFAA
;
A
#
# COMPACT_ATOMS: atom_id res chain seq x y z
N MET A 1 35.29 -85.54 -32.60
CA MET A 1 34.38 -86.67 -32.30
C MET A 1 32.99 -86.05 -32.27
N ASN A 2 32.30 -86.12 -33.38
CA ASN A 2 30.98 -86.64 -33.58
C ASN A 2 29.93 -86.09 -32.52
N ILE A 3 28.78 -85.61 -32.84
CA ILE A 3 27.74 -86.05 -33.88
C ILE A 3 26.69 -84.92 -33.96
N LEU A 4 26.35 -84.60 -35.19
CA LEU A 4 25.09 -84.18 -35.81
C LEU A 4 23.77 -84.50 -35.09
N ARG A 5 22.76 -83.61 -35.16
CA ARG A 5 21.45 -83.79 -35.84
C ARG A 5 20.55 -82.59 -35.58
N LYS A 6 20.16 -81.88 -36.58
CA LYS A 6 18.99 -81.90 -37.47
C LYS A 6 17.66 -81.53 -36.79
N SER A 7 17.14 -80.46 -37.26
CA SER A 7 15.90 -80.20 -38.01
C SER A 7 14.67 -79.88 -37.19
N GLY A 8 13.97 -78.87 -37.66
CA GLY A 8 12.57 -78.60 -37.37
C GLY A 8 12.16 -77.15 -37.73
N ARG A 9 11.79 -76.96 -38.99
CA ARG A 9 11.09 -75.76 -39.47
C ARG A 9 9.70 -75.74 -38.82
N ALA A 10 9.34 -74.62 -38.17
CA ALA A 10 7.97 -74.22 -37.98
C ALA A 10 7.86 -72.71 -38.19
N THR A 11 7.28 -72.40 -39.32
CA THR A 11 6.89 -71.05 -39.69
C THR A 11 5.63 -70.69 -38.91
N LEU A 12 5.74 -69.70 -38.00
CA LEU A 12 4.57 -69.10 -37.40
C LEU A 12 4.63 -67.60 -37.73
N LEU A 13 3.68 -67.20 -38.58
CA LEU A 13 3.32 -65.81 -38.77
C LEU A 13 2.76 -65.31 -37.47
N ALA A 14 3.46 -64.37 -36.86
CA ALA A 14 2.95 -63.49 -35.76
C ALA A 14 2.76 -62.12 -36.32
N THR A 15 1.54 -61.73 -36.56
CA THR A 15 1.04 -60.43 -36.90
C THR A 15 1.46 -59.50 -35.74
N GLY A 16 2.45 -58.63 -35.98
CA GLY A 16 2.85 -57.61 -35.05
C GLY A 16 1.81 -56.50 -34.97
N LEU A 17 1.11 -56.43 -33.87
CA LEU A 17 0.28 -55.29 -33.49
C LEU A 17 1.24 -54.24 -32.95
N ALA A 18 1.63 -53.23 -33.76
CA ALA A 18 2.36 -52.07 -33.35
C ALA A 18 1.42 -51.22 -32.47
N ALA A 19 1.52 -51.37 -31.16
CA ALA A 19 0.94 -50.41 -30.22
C ALA A 19 1.69 -49.09 -30.36
N ALA A 20 1.12 -48.15 -31.12
CA ALA A 20 1.51 -46.75 -31.07
C ALA A 20 1.18 -46.24 -29.68
N VAL A 21 2.17 -46.23 -28.79
CA VAL A 21 2.13 -45.43 -27.56
C VAL A 21 2.17 -43.98 -28.00
N GLY A 22 1.01 -43.40 -28.20
CA GLY A 22 0.84 -41.96 -28.33
C GLY A 22 1.34 -41.32 -27.02
N ALA A 23 2.53 -40.79 -27.02
CA ALA A 23 2.97 -39.84 -26.03
C ALA A 23 2.03 -38.64 -26.20
N THR A 24 0.91 -38.63 -25.48
CA THR A 24 0.23 -37.38 -25.17
C THR A 24 1.23 -36.60 -24.33
N ALA A 25 2.02 -35.74 -25.00
CA ALA A 25 2.64 -34.63 -24.32
C ALA A 25 1.51 -33.93 -23.58
N GLY A 26 1.42 -34.14 -22.27
CA GLY A 26 0.52 -33.40 -21.43
C GLY A 26 0.85 -31.95 -21.70
N ILE A 27 -0.06 -31.24 -22.36
CA ILE A 27 -0.06 -29.79 -22.33
C ILE A 27 -0.07 -29.50 -20.83
N ALA A 28 1.06 -29.02 -20.30
CA ALA A 28 1.11 -28.48 -18.95
C ALA A 28 0.04 -27.40 -18.97
N ASN A 29 -1.11 -27.66 -18.37
CA ASN A 29 -2.12 -26.65 -18.15
C ASN A 29 -1.39 -25.56 -17.38
N ALA A 30 -1.22 -24.39 -18.01
CA ALA A 30 -0.88 -23.20 -17.28
C ALA A 30 -1.86 -23.16 -16.11
N ALA A 31 -1.34 -23.06 -14.88
CA ALA A 31 -2.16 -23.13 -13.68
C ALA A 31 -3.41 -22.29 -13.90
N ASP A 32 -4.60 -22.88 -13.66
CA ASP A 32 -5.88 -22.22 -13.88
C ASP A 32 -6.08 -20.97 -12.99
N THR A 33 -5.12 -20.69 -12.12
CA THR A 33 -5.12 -19.58 -11.18
C THR A 33 -3.89 -18.68 -11.33
N VAL A 34 -4.09 -17.40 -10.98
CA VAL A 34 -3.04 -16.42 -10.72
C VAL A 34 -3.01 -16.17 -9.22
N VAL A 35 -1.92 -16.49 -8.55
CA VAL A 35 -1.76 -16.25 -7.12
C VAL A 35 -1.33 -14.81 -6.89
N MET A 36 -2.26 -14.00 -6.36
CA MET A 36 -2.04 -12.60 -6.03
C MET A 36 -1.83 -12.43 -4.53
N ALA A 37 -0.63 -12.06 -4.12
CA ALA A 37 -0.37 -11.69 -2.74
C ALA A 37 -0.88 -10.28 -2.44
N VAL A 38 -1.63 -10.14 -1.34
CA VAL A 38 -2.21 -8.86 -0.88
C VAL A 38 -1.75 -8.58 0.56
N PRO A 39 -0.52 -8.06 0.73
CA PRO A 39 -0.05 -7.60 2.02
C PRO A 39 -0.79 -6.34 2.46
N THR A 40 -1.31 -6.36 3.68
CA THR A 40 -1.98 -5.20 4.30
C THR A 40 -1.97 -5.34 5.81
N PHE A 41 -2.20 -4.25 6.56
CA PHE A 41 -2.28 -4.34 8.02
C PHE A 41 -3.55 -5.10 8.45
N LEU A 42 -3.40 -6.29 9.00
CA LEU A 42 -4.50 -7.05 9.61
C LEU A 42 -4.52 -6.90 11.13
N THR A 43 -3.41 -6.46 11.72
CA THR A 43 -3.26 -6.23 13.15
C THR A 43 -2.64 -4.85 13.43
N GLY A 44 -2.73 -4.40 14.70
CA GLY A 44 -2.15 -3.15 15.16
C GLY A 44 -2.90 -1.89 14.70
N ALA A 45 -2.30 -0.74 14.95
CA ALA A 45 -2.94 0.57 14.75
C ALA A 45 -3.21 0.93 13.26
N GLY A 46 -2.53 0.28 12.32
CA GLY A 46 -2.80 0.44 10.88
C GLY A 46 -4.02 -0.31 10.38
N ALA A 47 -4.49 -1.32 11.11
CA ALA A 47 -5.54 -2.22 10.63
C ALA A 47 -6.92 -1.55 10.50
N PRO A 48 -7.48 -0.86 11.51
CA PRO A 48 -8.88 -0.44 11.47
C PRO A 48 -9.21 0.57 10.37
N ALA A 49 -8.33 1.55 10.15
CA ALA A 49 -8.59 2.65 9.23
C ALA A 49 -8.04 2.41 7.82
N PHE A 50 -7.08 1.50 7.66
CA PHE A 50 -6.43 1.23 6.37
C PHE A 50 -6.44 -0.24 5.98
N GLY A 51 -5.87 -1.10 6.81
CA GLY A 51 -5.58 -2.47 6.42
C GLY A 51 -6.81 -3.33 6.20
N VAL A 52 -7.78 -3.30 7.12
CA VAL A 52 -9.04 -4.04 6.98
C VAL A 52 -9.90 -3.51 5.82
N PRO A 53 -10.09 -2.19 5.65
CA PRO A 53 -10.73 -1.67 4.45
C PRO A 53 -10.04 -2.06 3.14
N ALA A 54 -8.70 -2.05 3.11
CA ALA A 54 -7.94 -2.47 1.92
C ALA A 54 -8.15 -3.95 1.60
N ARG A 55 -8.14 -4.83 2.63
CA ARG A 55 -8.51 -6.24 2.47
C ARG A 55 -9.90 -6.40 1.88
N ASN A 56 -10.89 -5.76 2.48
CA ASN A 56 -12.28 -5.87 2.03
C ASN A 56 -12.44 -5.38 0.58
N GLY A 57 -11.78 -4.27 0.23
CA GLY A 57 -11.77 -3.76 -1.14
C GLY A 57 -11.11 -4.74 -2.12
N ALA A 58 -9.99 -5.34 -1.74
CA ALA A 58 -9.32 -6.35 -2.57
C ALA A 58 -10.21 -7.58 -2.79
N GLU A 59 -10.86 -8.10 -1.74
CA GLU A 59 -11.76 -9.24 -1.82
C GLU A 59 -12.93 -8.96 -2.79
N VAL A 60 -13.59 -7.80 -2.67
CA VAL A 60 -14.69 -7.40 -3.55
C VAL A 60 -14.26 -7.28 -5.01
N ILE A 61 -13.12 -6.62 -5.27
CA ILE A 61 -12.63 -6.42 -6.64
C ILE A 61 -12.15 -7.73 -7.24
N ILE A 62 -11.44 -8.57 -6.50
CA ILE A 62 -10.98 -9.88 -6.97
C ILE A 62 -12.20 -10.78 -7.30
N GLU A 63 -13.22 -10.78 -6.45
CA GLU A 63 -14.45 -11.51 -6.72
C GLU A 63 -15.15 -10.99 -8.00
N ALA A 64 -15.22 -9.67 -8.19
CA ALA A 64 -15.81 -9.07 -9.39
C ALA A 64 -15.00 -9.43 -10.66
N ILE A 65 -13.67 -9.42 -10.60
CA ILE A 65 -12.79 -9.84 -11.69
C ILE A 65 -13.05 -11.32 -12.02
N ASN A 66 -13.04 -12.17 -11.01
CA ASN A 66 -13.22 -13.61 -11.17
C ASN A 66 -14.60 -13.98 -11.75
N LYS A 67 -15.61 -13.19 -11.45
CA LYS A 67 -16.98 -13.38 -11.98
C LYS A 67 -17.24 -12.65 -13.30
N GLY A 68 -16.29 -11.88 -13.83
CA GLY A 68 -16.49 -11.03 -15.01
C GLY A 68 -17.54 -9.93 -14.80
N LYS A 69 -17.61 -9.35 -13.60
CA LYS A 69 -18.63 -8.38 -13.17
C LYS A 69 -18.07 -6.99 -12.90
N LEU A 70 -16.91 -6.64 -13.45
CA LEU A 70 -16.41 -5.27 -13.33
C LEU A 70 -17.33 -4.30 -14.09
N PRO A 71 -17.62 -3.12 -13.53
CA PRO A 71 -18.37 -2.08 -14.23
C PRO A 71 -17.58 -1.50 -15.40
N ALA A 72 -18.30 -0.90 -16.36
CA ALA A 72 -17.65 -0.11 -17.41
C ALA A 72 -16.84 1.05 -16.79
N PRO A 73 -15.71 1.41 -17.37
CA PRO A 73 -15.05 0.88 -18.56
C PRO A 73 -14.16 -0.34 -18.32
N TYR A 74 -14.12 -0.85 -17.08
CA TYR A 74 -13.23 -1.94 -16.64
C TYR A 74 -13.81 -3.34 -16.85
N ASN A 75 -14.96 -3.45 -17.54
CA ASN A 75 -15.58 -4.74 -17.82
C ASN A 75 -14.63 -5.63 -18.62
N ASN A 76 -14.29 -6.76 -18.04
CA ASN A 76 -13.52 -7.79 -18.70
C ASN A 76 -14.47 -8.71 -19.50
N SER A 77 -14.11 -9.00 -20.75
CA SER A 77 -14.88 -9.93 -21.61
C SER A 77 -14.75 -11.40 -21.17
N GLY A 78 -13.84 -11.67 -20.23
CA GLY A 78 -13.59 -13.00 -19.67
C GLY A 78 -13.58 -12.97 -18.15
N LYS A 79 -13.62 -14.16 -17.54
CA LYS A 79 -13.49 -14.31 -16.09
C LYS A 79 -12.03 -14.33 -15.69
N GLY A 80 -11.71 -13.68 -14.58
CA GLY A 80 -10.37 -13.64 -14.02
C GLY A 80 -9.39 -12.70 -14.74
N LEU A 81 -8.12 -12.86 -14.45
CA LEU A 81 -7.01 -12.12 -15.05
C LEU A 81 -6.41 -12.93 -16.20
N ALA A 82 -6.47 -12.39 -17.42
CA ALA A 82 -6.05 -13.12 -18.63
C ALA A 82 -6.68 -14.51 -18.77
N GLY A 83 -7.95 -14.66 -18.40
CA GLY A 83 -8.70 -15.93 -18.47
C GLY A 83 -8.46 -16.88 -17.30
N ARG A 84 -7.60 -16.52 -16.32
CA ARG A 84 -7.30 -17.33 -15.14
C ARG A 84 -7.92 -16.72 -13.88
N GLN A 85 -8.43 -17.56 -12.99
CA GLN A 85 -8.99 -17.11 -11.71
C GLN A 85 -7.88 -16.51 -10.83
N ILE A 86 -8.19 -15.45 -10.10
CA ILE A 86 -7.27 -14.88 -9.11
C ILE A 86 -7.51 -15.61 -7.79
N GLU A 87 -6.46 -16.21 -7.25
CA GLU A 87 -6.38 -16.69 -5.87
C GLU A 87 -5.68 -15.64 -5.01
N ALA A 88 -6.39 -15.10 -4.01
CA ALA A 88 -5.88 -14.05 -3.14
C ALA A 88 -5.13 -14.64 -1.95
N LEU A 89 -3.84 -14.36 -1.81
CA LEU A 89 -3.03 -14.65 -0.64
C LEU A 89 -2.91 -13.39 0.23
N ILE A 90 -3.92 -13.16 1.07
CA ILE A 90 -3.96 -11.99 1.96
C ILE A 90 -3.15 -12.27 3.23
N TYR A 91 -2.27 -11.33 3.62
CA TYR A 91 -1.45 -11.50 4.82
C TYR A 91 -1.10 -10.20 5.52
N ASP A 92 -0.69 -10.31 6.80
CA ASP A 92 -0.44 -9.15 7.66
C ASP A 92 0.90 -8.48 7.36
N GLU A 93 0.85 -7.18 7.03
CA GLU A 93 2.01 -6.31 6.82
C GLU A 93 2.74 -5.94 8.14
N SER A 94 2.20 -6.26 9.29
CA SER A 94 2.79 -5.89 10.58
C SER A 94 4.18 -6.47 10.80
N GLY A 95 5.02 -5.77 11.57
CA GLY A 95 6.36 -6.23 11.96
C GLY A 95 7.53 -5.54 11.23
N GLY A 96 7.23 -4.58 10.35
CA GLY A 96 8.23 -3.72 9.73
C GLY A 96 8.98 -4.35 8.55
N GLY A 97 9.82 -3.54 7.90
CA GLY A 97 10.44 -3.87 6.61
C GLY A 97 11.27 -5.16 6.61
N VAL A 98 12.05 -5.42 7.67
CA VAL A 98 12.90 -6.63 7.74
C VAL A 98 12.05 -7.90 7.70
N LYS A 99 11.01 -7.98 8.52
CA LYS A 99 10.08 -9.12 8.50
C LYS A 99 9.40 -9.25 7.15
N GLN A 100 8.93 -8.14 6.58
CA GLN A 100 8.20 -8.15 5.31
C GLN A 100 9.10 -8.55 4.13
N VAL A 101 10.38 -8.20 4.13
CA VAL A 101 11.35 -8.70 3.13
C VAL A 101 11.49 -10.22 3.20
N ALA A 102 11.61 -10.78 4.40
CA ALA A 102 11.68 -12.23 4.59
C ALA A 102 10.39 -12.93 4.12
N GLU A 103 9.22 -12.39 4.47
CA GLU A 103 7.93 -12.90 4.02
C GLU A 103 7.76 -12.81 2.50
N PHE A 104 8.14 -11.68 1.88
CA PHE A 104 8.12 -11.50 0.43
C PHE A 104 8.94 -12.57 -0.29
N ARG A 105 10.20 -12.76 0.12
CA ARG A 105 11.07 -13.80 -0.45
C ARG A 105 10.49 -15.20 -0.28
N ASN A 106 9.96 -15.51 0.89
CA ASN A 106 9.33 -16.81 1.16
C ASN A 106 8.12 -17.06 0.24
N LYS A 107 7.27 -16.06 0.02
CA LYS A 107 6.09 -16.17 -0.83
C LYS A 107 6.45 -16.35 -2.30
N VAL A 108 7.44 -15.60 -2.78
CA VAL A 108 7.95 -15.77 -4.15
C VAL A 108 8.58 -17.14 -4.35
N GLN A 109 9.46 -17.56 -3.43
CA GLN A 109 10.29 -18.76 -3.62
C GLN A 109 9.58 -20.08 -3.27
N LYS A 110 8.57 -20.05 -2.39
CA LYS A 110 7.97 -21.27 -1.84
C LYS A 110 6.45 -21.37 -2.04
N GLN A 111 5.76 -20.26 -2.26
CA GLN A 111 4.30 -20.27 -2.34
C GLN A 111 3.74 -19.95 -3.73
N GLY A 112 4.60 -19.84 -4.74
CA GLY A 112 4.19 -19.68 -6.13
C GLY A 112 3.40 -18.42 -6.42
N VAL A 113 3.68 -17.32 -5.70
CA VAL A 113 3.03 -16.01 -5.94
C VAL A 113 3.45 -15.46 -7.29
N ASP A 114 2.48 -15.05 -8.12
CA ASP A 114 2.68 -14.48 -9.44
C ASP A 114 2.85 -12.96 -9.41
N LEU A 115 2.18 -12.26 -8.48
CA LEU A 115 2.29 -10.81 -8.31
C LEU A 115 1.88 -10.37 -6.90
N PHE A 116 2.33 -9.16 -6.53
CA PHE A 116 1.93 -8.49 -5.30
C PHE A 116 1.14 -7.23 -5.61
N VAL A 117 0.00 -7.06 -4.93
CA VAL A 117 -0.78 -5.81 -4.92
C VAL A 117 -1.04 -5.45 -3.47
N GLY A 118 -0.27 -4.55 -2.90
CA GLY A 118 -0.41 -4.27 -1.48
C GLY A 118 0.70 -3.41 -0.92
N TYR A 119 0.90 -3.55 0.38
CA TYR A 119 1.70 -2.71 1.26
C TYR A 119 1.17 -1.29 1.40
N ILE A 120 1.12 -0.82 2.63
CA ILE A 120 0.64 0.50 3.03
C ILE A 120 1.80 1.36 3.54
N SER A 121 2.66 0.78 4.39
CA SER A 121 3.74 1.52 5.02
C SER A 121 4.83 1.92 4.03
N SER A 122 5.11 3.21 3.94
CA SER A 122 6.20 3.75 3.12
C SER A 122 7.56 3.14 3.46
N GLY A 123 7.82 2.82 4.74
CA GLY A 123 9.04 2.14 5.17
C GLY A 123 9.12 0.70 4.66
N THR A 124 8.00 -0.02 4.68
CA THR A 124 7.92 -1.38 4.13
C THR A 124 8.12 -1.36 2.61
N CYS A 125 7.42 -0.47 1.90
CA CYS A 125 7.56 -0.36 0.44
C CYS A 125 8.97 -0.02 0.01
N ALA A 126 9.65 0.87 0.73
CA ALA A 126 11.05 1.20 0.49
C ALA A 126 11.96 -0.04 0.65
N ALA A 127 11.71 -0.88 1.65
CA ALA A 127 12.47 -2.12 1.87
C ALA A 127 12.15 -3.21 0.82
N ILE A 128 10.91 -3.31 0.36
CA ILE A 128 10.47 -4.30 -0.63
C ILE A 128 10.96 -3.95 -2.05
N THR A 129 11.04 -2.67 -2.40
CA THR A 129 11.39 -2.22 -3.76
C THR A 129 12.62 -2.91 -4.35
N PRO A 130 13.81 -2.89 -3.70
CA PRO A 130 14.99 -3.54 -4.28
C PRO A 130 14.83 -5.06 -4.38
N VAL A 131 14.09 -5.69 -3.47
CA VAL A 131 13.87 -7.14 -3.46
C VAL A 131 12.93 -7.56 -4.58
N ALA A 132 11.89 -6.79 -4.84
CA ALA A 132 10.95 -7.03 -5.95
C ALA A 132 11.66 -6.95 -7.30
N GLU A 133 12.54 -5.96 -7.49
CA GLU A 133 13.35 -5.83 -8.70
C GLU A 133 14.38 -6.98 -8.84
N GLU A 134 15.06 -7.35 -7.74
CA GLU A 134 16.01 -8.48 -7.72
C GLU A 134 15.33 -9.78 -8.14
N LEU A 135 14.15 -10.06 -7.60
CA LEU A 135 13.39 -11.27 -7.87
C LEU A 135 12.54 -11.18 -9.15
N LYS A 136 12.57 -10.04 -9.84
CA LYS A 136 11.74 -9.76 -11.03
C LYS A 136 10.25 -10.00 -10.79
N MET A 137 9.79 -9.63 -9.60
CA MET A 137 8.43 -9.87 -9.13
C MET A 137 7.56 -8.63 -9.30
N LEU A 138 6.54 -8.72 -10.16
CA LEU A 138 5.58 -7.64 -10.33
C LEU A 138 4.96 -7.25 -8.99
N THR A 139 5.19 -5.99 -8.58
CA THR A 139 4.73 -5.46 -7.32
C THR A 139 4.09 -4.11 -7.53
N ILE A 140 2.82 -3.98 -7.16
CA ILE A 140 2.04 -2.74 -7.29
C ILE A 140 1.74 -2.22 -5.90
N PHE A 141 2.25 -1.04 -5.59
CA PHE A 141 1.96 -0.33 -4.35
C PHE A 141 0.72 0.56 -4.51
N PRO A 142 -0.41 0.25 -3.89
CA PRO A 142 -1.60 1.07 -4.02
C PRO A 142 -1.54 2.38 -3.24
N ILE A 143 -0.72 2.48 -2.18
CA ILE A 143 -0.81 3.63 -1.25
C ILE A 143 0.53 4.12 -0.67
N CYS A 144 1.66 3.52 -0.91
CA CYS A 144 2.95 3.94 -0.35
C CYS A 144 3.31 5.38 -0.72
N GLY A 145 3.21 6.30 0.24
CA GLY A 145 3.25 7.74 -0.03
C GLY A 145 4.64 8.37 -0.15
N THR A 146 5.74 7.68 0.21
CA THR A 146 7.08 8.24 0.07
C THR A 146 7.48 8.42 -1.42
N PRO A 147 7.99 9.59 -1.84
CA PRO A 147 8.53 9.76 -3.19
C PRO A 147 9.86 9.00 -3.40
N ARG A 148 10.60 8.69 -2.31
CA ARG A 148 11.94 8.08 -2.37
C ARG A 148 11.99 6.77 -3.15
N ILE A 149 10.88 6.03 -3.23
CA ILE A 149 10.82 4.76 -3.97
C ILE A 149 11.34 4.94 -5.40
N PHE A 150 10.90 5.98 -6.10
CA PHE A 150 11.24 6.22 -7.51
C PHE A 150 12.23 7.37 -7.71
N GLU A 151 12.45 8.21 -6.72
CA GLU A 151 13.39 9.33 -6.81
C GLU A 151 14.79 8.97 -6.31
N GLU A 152 14.90 8.05 -5.34
CA GLU A 152 16.17 7.70 -4.70
C GLU A 152 16.50 6.22 -4.81
N ILE A 153 15.54 5.32 -4.47
CA ILE A 153 15.81 3.88 -4.32
C ILE A 153 15.87 3.18 -5.68
N ASN A 154 14.90 3.43 -6.53
CA ASN A 154 14.87 2.85 -7.88
C ASN A 154 14.32 3.86 -8.90
N LYS A 155 15.24 4.54 -9.57
CA LYS A 155 14.90 5.56 -10.59
C LYS A 155 14.44 4.97 -11.93
N ASN A 156 14.67 3.68 -12.16
CA ASN A 156 14.34 2.98 -13.40
C ASN A 156 13.61 1.66 -13.09
N PRO A 157 12.42 1.70 -12.50
CA PRO A 157 11.69 0.51 -12.08
C PRO A 157 11.25 -0.32 -13.29
N LYS A 158 11.30 -1.64 -13.14
CA LYS A 158 10.82 -2.60 -14.14
C LYS A 158 9.69 -3.46 -13.61
N TYR A 159 9.73 -3.75 -12.31
CA TYR A 159 8.79 -4.66 -11.66
C TYR A 159 7.99 -3.99 -10.54
N VAL A 160 8.35 -2.75 -10.16
CA VAL A 160 7.67 -2.02 -9.09
C VAL A 160 6.91 -0.84 -9.65
N PHE A 161 5.64 -0.71 -9.27
CA PHE A 161 4.75 0.37 -9.71
C PHE A 161 3.98 0.94 -8.52
N ARG A 162 3.47 2.18 -8.67
CA ARG A 162 2.57 2.82 -7.70
C ARG A 162 1.37 3.43 -8.43
N THR A 163 0.18 3.29 -7.84
CA THR A 163 -1.07 3.73 -8.47
C THR A 163 -1.66 5.02 -7.86
N MET A 164 -1.13 5.48 -6.73
CA MET A 164 -1.61 6.70 -6.07
C MET A 164 -0.56 7.82 -6.03
N GLY A 165 -1.02 9.02 -5.69
CA GLY A 165 -0.18 10.17 -5.38
C GLY A 165 0.77 9.93 -4.19
N HIS A 166 1.67 10.86 -3.97
CA HIS A 166 2.70 10.77 -2.93
C HIS A 166 2.87 12.09 -2.19
N ALA A 167 3.69 12.08 -1.14
CA ALA A 167 3.87 13.21 -0.22
C ALA A 167 4.12 14.56 -0.90
N THR A 168 4.86 14.59 -2.01
CA THR A 168 5.14 15.83 -2.73
C THR A 168 3.86 16.42 -3.34
N ALA A 169 3.03 15.58 -3.97
CA ALA A 169 1.76 16.03 -4.53
C ALA A 169 0.81 16.52 -3.42
N ASP A 170 0.75 15.78 -2.31
CA ASP A 170 -0.07 16.14 -1.15
C ASP A 170 0.42 17.47 -0.56
N GLY A 171 1.71 17.61 -0.25
CA GLY A 171 2.28 18.80 0.37
C GLY A 171 2.15 20.07 -0.48
N VAL A 172 2.31 19.96 -1.80
CA VAL A 172 2.08 21.08 -2.73
C VAL A 172 0.60 21.48 -2.74
N ALA A 173 -0.32 20.52 -2.82
CA ALA A 173 -1.76 20.79 -2.81
C ALA A 173 -2.20 21.44 -1.48
N GLU A 174 -1.68 20.95 -0.36
CA GLU A 174 -1.92 21.49 0.97
C GLU A 174 -1.42 22.92 1.12
N ALA A 175 -0.21 23.21 0.66
CA ALA A 175 0.36 24.56 0.70
C ALA A 175 -0.41 25.53 -0.22
N LEU A 176 -0.85 25.10 -1.40
CA LEU A 176 -1.74 25.87 -2.28
C LEU A 176 -3.07 26.15 -1.60
N TYR A 177 -3.66 25.17 -0.91
CA TYR A 177 -4.88 25.36 -0.14
C TYR A 177 -4.69 26.39 0.97
N VAL A 178 -3.60 26.32 1.73
CA VAL A 178 -3.26 27.28 2.78
C VAL A 178 -3.13 28.68 2.19
N LYS A 179 -2.40 28.83 1.09
CA LYS A 179 -2.24 30.12 0.41
C LYS A 179 -3.58 30.73 0.00
N ALA A 180 -4.48 29.91 -0.53
CA ALA A 180 -5.78 30.37 -1.05
C ALA A 180 -6.79 30.69 0.07
N ASN A 181 -6.80 29.90 1.16
CA ASN A 181 -7.85 29.93 2.16
C ASN A 181 -7.40 30.49 3.52
N LEU A 182 -6.10 30.60 3.77
CA LEU A 182 -5.50 31.12 4.99
C LEU A 182 -4.35 32.12 4.66
N PRO A 183 -4.58 33.11 3.79
CA PRO A 183 -3.50 34.02 3.32
C PRO A 183 -2.80 34.77 4.45
N ASP A 184 -3.51 35.01 5.56
CA ASP A 184 -3.01 35.76 6.73
C ASP A 184 -2.47 34.86 7.84
N VAL A 185 -2.23 33.57 7.59
CA VAL A 185 -1.69 32.65 8.61
C VAL A 185 -0.36 33.15 9.14
N LYS A 186 -0.21 33.20 10.49
CA LYS A 186 0.94 33.86 11.16
C LYS A 186 2.08 32.90 11.48
N GLY A 187 2.02 31.67 11.02
CA GLY A 187 3.05 30.66 11.21
C GLY A 187 2.49 29.24 11.18
N TYR A 188 3.36 28.30 10.99
CA TYR A 188 3.02 26.88 10.98
C TYR A 188 4.06 26.02 11.69
N THR A 189 3.61 24.89 12.20
CA THR A 189 4.41 23.84 12.83
C THR A 189 3.85 22.48 12.39
N GLY A 190 4.39 21.38 12.89
CA GLY A 190 3.94 20.05 12.52
C GLY A 190 3.99 19.03 13.63
N ILE A 191 3.21 17.96 13.43
CA ILE A 191 3.34 16.69 14.13
C ILE A 191 3.30 15.57 13.12
N ASN A 192 4.44 14.92 12.91
CA ASN A 192 4.63 13.96 11.84
C ASN A 192 5.32 12.69 12.36
N GLN A 193 4.86 11.53 11.93
CA GLN A 193 5.46 10.27 12.39
C GLN A 193 6.92 10.18 11.93
N ASN A 194 7.81 9.77 12.83
CA ASN A 194 9.25 9.68 12.55
C ASN A 194 9.61 8.45 11.71
N TYR A 195 9.22 8.43 10.47
CA TYR A 195 9.62 7.45 9.45
C TYR A 195 9.43 8.04 8.05
N ALA A 196 9.73 7.29 6.98
CA ALA A 196 9.80 7.81 5.61
C ALA A 196 8.58 8.68 5.20
N TRP A 197 7.35 8.20 5.40
CA TRP A 197 6.14 8.95 5.06
C TRP A 197 6.05 10.29 5.81
N GLY A 198 6.21 10.28 7.14
CA GLY A 198 6.05 11.49 7.94
C GLY A 198 7.14 12.52 7.67
N GLN A 199 8.38 12.07 7.48
CA GLN A 199 9.52 12.93 7.15
C GLN A 199 9.33 13.58 5.78
N ASP A 200 8.92 12.81 4.76
CA ASP A 200 8.71 13.32 3.41
C ASP A 200 7.49 14.24 3.33
N SER A 201 6.40 13.89 4.00
CA SER A 201 5.19 14.71 4.05
C SER A 201 5.48 16.09 4.65
N TRP A 202 6.21 16.15 5.76
CA TRP A 202 6.61 17.43 6.32
C TRP A 202 7.58 18.20 5.44
N ARG A 203 8.63 17.55 4.94
CA ARG A 203 9.64 18.17 4.08
C ARG A 203 8.98 18.84 2.87
N ASP A 204 8.09 18.12 2.19
CA ASP A 204 7.53 18.58 0.94
C ASP A 204 6.47 19.67 1.18
N PHE A 205 5.68 19.58 2.25
CA PHE A 205 4.80 20.68 2.68
C PHE A 205 5.59 21.94 3.07
N ASP A 206 6.62 21.80 3.89
CA ASP A 206 7.46 22.92 4.33
C ASP A 206 8.17 23.62 3.16
N LEU A 207 8.71 22.84 2.21
CA LEU A 207 9.32 23.39 0.99
C LEU A 207 8.29 24.15 0.15
N ALA A 208 7.10 23.59 -0.04
CA ALA A 208 6.03 24.24 -0.79
C ALA A 208 5.54 25.53 -0.09
N MET A 209 5.39 25.52 1.24
CA MET A 209 5.05 26.71 2.02
C MET A 209 6.12 27.80 1.90
N LYS A 210 7.38 27.46 1.97
CA LYS A 210 8.50 28.41 1.80
C LYS A 210 8.54 29.06 0.42
N GLN A 211 8.15 28.30 -0.62
CA GLN A 211 8.06 28.85 -1.98
C GLN A 211 6.81 29.71 -2.19
N LEU A 212 5.66 29.27 -1.71
CA LEU A 212 4.38 29.90 -1.98
C LEU A 212 4.04 31.04 -1.02
N MET A 213 4.55 30.99 0.21
CA MET A 213 4.29 31.92 1.31
C MET A 213 5.57 32.21 2.11
N PRO A 214 6.63 32.75 1.49
CA PRO A 214 7.97 32.89 2.10
C PRO A 214 8.03 33.76 3.36
N SER A 215 7.03 34.62 3.58
CA SER A 215 6.92 35.49 4.76
C SER A 215 6.30 34.79 5.97
N VAL A 216 5.73 33.59 5.81
CA VAL A 216 5.10 32.85 6.91
C VAL A 216 6.14 32.03 7.66
N PRO A 217 6.39 32.32 8.95
CA PRO A 217 7.43 31.63 9.69
C PRO A 217 7.07 30.17 10.00
N VAL A 218 8.07 29.30 9.94
CA VAL A 218 7.99 27.90 10.39
C VAL A 218 8.60 27.76 11.77
N SER A 219 7.98 26.94 12.61
CA SER A 219 8.53 26.59 13.91
C SER A 219 9.72 25.61 13.79
N ASP A 220 10.75 25.81 14.59
CA ASP A 220 11.84 24.86 14.80
C ASP A 220 11.44 23.66 15.70
N LYS A 221 10.22 23.68 16.26
CA LYS A 221 9.71 22.69 17.23
C LYS A 221 8.68 21.73 16.65
N THR A 222 8.88 21.29 15.40
CA THR A 222 8.08 20.22 14.81
C THR A 222 8.20 18.94 15.63
N GLN A 223 7.06 18.28 15.87
CA GLN A 223 6.98 17.08 16.70
C GLN A 223 7.16 15.82 15.86
N TRP A 224 7.94 14.85 16.36
CA TRP A 224 8.30 13.63 15.64
C TRP A 224 8.03 12.36 16.46
N PRO A 225 6.77 12.04 16.79
CA PRO A 225 6.47 10.82 17.50
C PRO A 225 6.85 9.58 16.68
N LYS A 226 7.19 8.49 17.36
CA LYS A 226 7.39 7.19 16.74
C LYS A 226 6.07 6.72 16.11
N ILE A 227 6.14 6.08 14.94
CA ILE A 227 4.98 5.45 14.32
C ILE A 227 4.33 4.43 15.28
N PHE A 228 3.02 4.48 15.37
CA PHE A 228 2.19 3.63 16.23
C PHE A 228 2.50 3.77 17.74
N SER A 229 2.88 4.98 18.16
CA SER A 229 3.11 5.27 19.59
C SER A 229 1.81 5.24 20.40
N GLY A 230 0.69 5.66 19.81
CA GLY A 230 -0.62 5.71 20.46
C GLY A 230 -0.75 6.72 21.61
N GLN A 231 0.34 7.39 22.01
CA GLN A 231 0.40 8.35 23.11
C GLN A 231 1.04 9.65 22.64
N TYR A 232 0.30 10.76 22.76
CA TYR A 232 0.67 12.06 22.20
C TYR A 232 0.67 13.20 23.24
N GLY A 233 0.71 12.86 24.51
CA GLY A 233 0.58 13.84 25.59
C GLY A 233 1.67 14.91 25.59
N ALA A 234 2.91 14.53 25.31
CA ALA A 234 4.05 15.45 25.24
C ALA A 234 3.94 16.37 24.01
N GLU A 235 3.66 15.78 22.85
CA GLU A 235 3.54 16.50 21.59
C GLU A 235 2.36 17.49 21.62
N ILE A 236 1.22 17.08 22.16
CA ILE A 236 0.07 17.97 22.35
C ILE A 236 0.41 19.14 23.25
N SER A 237 1.12 18.91 24.36
CA SER A 237 1.56 19.98 25.26
C SER A 237 2.50 20.95 24.54
N ALA A 238 3.47 20.45 23.77
CA ALA A 238 4.37 21.25 22.96
C ALA A 238 3.62 22.10 21.92
N LEU A 239 2.67 21.51 21.20
CA LEU A 239 1.83 22.22 20.24
C LEU A 239 0.95 23.28 20.88
N MET A 240 0.41 23.03 22.08
CA MET A 240 -0.38 24.02 22.82
C MET A 240 0.43 25.22 23.27
N LEU A 241 1.71 25.05 23.52
CA LEU A 241 2.66 26.11 23.92
C LEU A 241 3.27 26.83 22.70
N SER A 242 3.24 26.24 21.53
CA SER A 242 3.74 26.86 20.32
C SER A 242 2.92 28.10 19.94
N LYS A 243 3.55 29.07 19.26
CA LYS A 243 2.89 30.32 18.82
C LYS A 243 2.15 30.15 17.51
N GLU A 244 2.57 29.19 16.68
CA GLU A 244 2.08 28.97 15.33
C GLU A 244 0.63 28.48 15.35
N PRO A 245 -0.28 29.15 14.63
CA PRO A 245 -1.70 28.78 14.63
C PRO A 245 -2.03 27.57 13.77
N LEU A 246 -1.22 27.27 12.72
CA LEU A 246 -1.44 26.14 11.83
C LEU A 246 -0.54 24.97 12.20
N VAL A 247 -1.12 23.80 12.28
CA VAL A 247 -0.42 22.52 12.55
C VAL A 247 -0.67 21.55 11.40
N HIS A 248 0.38 21.23 10.66
CA HIS A 248 0.38 20.16 9.67
C HIS A 248 0.57 18.81 10.36
N SER A 249 -0.12 17.78 9.89
CA SER A 249 0.01 16.44 10.44
C SER A 249 -0.11 15.36 9.37
N SER A 250 0.90 14.51 9.30
CA SER A 250 0.89 13.29 8.48
C SER A 250 0.49 12.04 9.27
N LEU A 251 -0.01 12.19 10.49
CA LEU A 251 -0.52 11.07 11.28
C LEU A 251 -1.66 10.37 10.54
N TRP A 252 -1.70 9.05 10.62
CA TRP A 252 -2.72 8.24 9.97
C TRP A 252 -3.14 7.04 10.83
N GLY A 253 -4.26 6.42 10.48
CA GLY A 253 -4.76 5.24 11.19
C GLY A 253 -5.02 5.51 12.66
N GLY A 254 -4.71 4.54 13.51
CA GLY A 254 -4.89 4.65 14.96
C GLY A 254 -4.09 5.76 15.61
N ASP A 255 -2.96 6.17 15.03
CA ASP A 255 -2.17 7.31 15.52
C ASP A 255 -2.93 8.63 15.36
N LEU A 256 -3.55 8.85 14.20
CA LEU A 256 -4.38 10.03 13.97
C LEU A 256 -5.59 10.04 14.91
N GLU A 257 -6.27 8.90 15.05
CA GLU A 257 -7.44 8.78 15.93
C GLU A 257 -7.04 9.06 17.39
N ALA A 258 -5.95 8.47 17.88
CA ALA A 258 -5.45 8.70 19.24
C ALA A 258 -5.03 10.15 19.47
N PHE A 259 -4.35 10.77 18.52
CA PHE A 259 -3.99 12.18 18.59
C PHE A 259 -5.22 13.09 18.66
N ILE A 260 -6.24 12.81 17.83
CA ILE A 260 -7.49 13.59 17.83
C ILE A 260 -8.22 13.44 19.17
N PHE A 261 -8.36 12.23 19.72
CA PHE A 261 -9.01 12.03 21.01
C PHE A 261 -8.27 12.75 22.15
N GLN A 262 -6.96 12.58 22.22
CA GLN A 262 -6.14 13.19 23.28
C GLN A 262 -6.06 14.71 23.12
N GLY A 263 -5.95 15.23 21.90
CA GLY A 263 -5.93 16.66 21.60
C GLY A 263 -7.27 17.34 21.89
N SER A 264 -8.38 16.68 21.56
CA SER A 264 -9.73 17.17 21.89
C SER A 264 -9.93 17.30 23.39
N ALA A 265 -9.54 16.28 24.15
CA ALA A 265 -9.68 16.28 25.62
C ALA A 265 -8.91 17.43 26.28
N ARG A 266 -7.79 17.87 25.66
CA ARG A 266 -6.95 18.98 26.14
C ARG A 266 -7.28 20.33 25.52
N GLY A 267 -8.24 20.39 24.59
CA GLY A 267 -8.67 21.64 23.94
C GLY A 267 -7.69 22.17 22.87
N LEU A 268 -6.83 21.32 22.32
CA LEU A 268 -5.87 21.68 21.27
C LEU A 268 -6.57 22.34 20.08
N PHE A 269 -7.66 21.78 19.62
CA PHE A 269 -8.38 22.21 18.41
C PHE A 269 -9.18 23.51 18.57
N ARG A 270 -9.30 24.01 19.78
CA ARG A 270 -9.81 25.38 20.03
C ARG A 270 -8.74 26.46 19.82
N LYS A 271 -7.45 26.07 19.86
CA LYS A 271 -6.31 26.99 19.77
C LYS A 271 -5.57 26.89 18.46
N LYS A 272 -5.66 25.73 17.78
CA LYS A 272 -4.89 25.42 16.57
C LYS A 272 -5.79 25.00 15.43
N LYS A 273 -5.46 25.47 14.24
CA LYS A 273 -6.00 24.99 12.98
C LYS A 273 -5.20 23.78 12.56
N LEU A 274 -5.87 22.64 12.32
CA LEU A 274 -5.22 21.41 11.91
C LEU A 274 -5.36 21.19 10.42
N LEU A 275 -4.28 20.74 9.79
CA LEU A 275 -4.23 20.23 8.43
C LEU A 275 -3.72 18.79 8.50
N PHE A 276 -4.55 17.85 8.10
CA PHE A 276 -4.26 16.41 8.12
C PHE A 276 -4.10 15.91 6.68
N SER A 277 -2.93 15.41 6.33
CA SER A 277 -2.63 14.99 4.96
C SER A 277 -3.44 13.77 4.47
N VAL A 278 -3.82 12.86 5.38
CA VAL A 278 -4.51 11.60 5.05
C VAL A 278 -5.55 11.22 6.11
N ALA A 279 -6.49 12.12 6.36
CA ALA A 279 -7.53 11.90 7.37
C ALA A 279 -8.81 11.28 6.83
N ASP A 280 -8.98 11.18 5.54
CA ASP A 280 -10.15 10.71 4.83
C ASP A 280 -10.62 9.32 5.32
N THR A 281 -9.73 8.39 5.56
CA THR A 281 -10.06 7.05 6.06
C THR A 281 -10.47 7.03 7.53
N SER A 282 -10.04 7.99 8.34
CA SER A 282 -10.34 8.07 9.78
C SER A 282 -11.57 8.92 10.09
N VAL A 283 -11.95 9.87 9.23
CA VAL A 283 -13.08 10.79 9.48
C VAL A 283 -14.38 10.05 9.73
N TYR A 284 -14.68 9.01 8.97
CA TYR A 284 -15.89 8.21 9.16
C TYR A 284 -15.93 7.49 10.52
N ARG A 285 -14.76 7.04 10.98
CA ARG A 285 -14.61 6.37 12.28
C ARG A 285 -14.71 7.34 13.44
N LEU A 286 -14.21 8.56 13.26
CA LEU A 286 -14.27 9.63 14.24
C LEU A 286 -15.67 10.24 14.37
N GLY A 287 -16.39 10.33 13.25
CA GLY A 287 -17.73 10.93 13.22
C GLY A 287 -17.74 12.33 13.85
N LYS A 288 -18.63 12.57 14.81
CA LYS A 288 -18.76 13.86 15.53
C LYS A 288 -17.52 14.24 16.37
N LYS A 289 -16.54 13.35 16.55
CA LYS A 289 -15.31 13.63 17.27
C LYS A 289 -14.20 14.20 16.37
N ALA A 290 -14.42 14.22 15.06
CA ALA A 290 -13.52 14.92 14.13
C ALA A 290 -13.50 16.42 14.48
N PRO A 291 -12.30 17.07 14.49
CA PRO A 291 -12.20 18.47 14.85
C PRO A 291 -12.92 19.37 13.85
N ALA A 292 -13.88 20.17 14.33
CA ALA A 292 -14.57 21.11 13.46
C ALA A 292 -13.60 22.12 12.82
N GLY A 293 -13.73 22.33 11.52
CA GLY A 293 -12.89 23.25 10.77
C GLY A 293 -11.45 22.77 10.52
N ALA A 294 -11.14 21.51 10.79
CA ALA A 294 -9.89 20.92 10.31
C ALA A 294 -9.86 20.85 8.77
N ILE A 295 -8.67 21.03 8.21
CA ILE A 295 -8.41 20.83 6.79
C ILE A 295 -8.05 19.36 6.61
N LEU A 296 -8.71 18.68 5.68
CA LEU A 296 -8.51 17.26 5.45
C LEU A 296 -7.95 17.05 4.04
N GLY A 297 -6.75 16.49 3.94
CA GLY A 297 -6.25 15.91 2.71
C GLY A 297 -6.96 14.59 2.43
N ALA A 298 -7.24 14.33 1.17
CA ALA A 298 -7.83 13.09 0.70
C ALA A 298 -7.20 12.65 -0.62
N ARG A 299 -6.95 11.36 -0.76
CA ARG A 299 -6.41 10.76 -2.00
C ARG A 299 -7.48 10.09 -2.84
N GLY A 300 -8.71 10.48 -2.67
CA GLY A 300 -9.85 10.00 -3.44
C GLY A 300 -11.15 10.70 -3.04
N PRO A 301 -12.23 10.47 -3.79
CA PRO A 301 -13.51 11.14 -3.59
C PRO A 301 -14.35 10.52 -2.47
N TYR A 302 -13.73 10.06 -1.39
CA TYR A 302 -14.37 9.29 -0.33
C TYR A 302 -15.61 9.94 0.28
N GLY A 303 -15.64 11.28 0.38
CA GLY A 303 -16.79 11.98 0.95
C GLY A 303 -17.97 12.17 0.00
N ILE A 304 -17.77 12.00 -1.30
CA ILE A 304 -18.80 12.27 -2.32
C ILE A 304 -19.78 11.10 -2.44
N PHE A 305 -19.32 9.90 -2.17
CA PHE A 305 -20.10 8.67 -2.32
C PHE A 305 -20.70 8.12 -1.02
N ALA A 306 -20.49 8.81 0.10
CA ALA A 306 -21.07 8.45 1.38
C ALA A 306 -22.44 9.13 1.56
N ALA A 307 -23.39 8.82 0.68
CA ALA A 307 -24.79 9.26 0.81
C ALA A 307 -25.67 8.07 1.20
#